data_223dec378080101d6877392e57b6de0c
#
_entry.id   223dec378080101d6877392e57b6de0c
#
_cell.length_a   1.000
_cell.length_b   1.000
_cell.length_c   1.000
_cell.angle_alpha   90.00
_cell.angle_beta   90.00
_cell.angle_gamma   90.00
#
_symmetry.space_group_name_H-M   'P 1'
#
loop_
_entity.id
_entity.type
_entity.pdbx_description
1 polymer ?
#
loop_
_entity_poly.entity_id
_entity_poly.type
_entity_poly.pdbx_seq_one_letter_code
_entity_poly.pdbx_strand_id
1 'polypeptide(L)'
;MIELNAITTLCLACILYLLGKAIVNHVNFLKRICIPAPVIGGLIFAILVAALDSFGMVKIKLDASFIQDFFMLAFFTTIGLGASLKLFKLGGKVLLLYFMFCAIISVIQNIVGVSLAKVLNIKPLLGLTAGSMSMEGGYGNAAAYGKTIQDLGIDSALTAALAAATLGLVFGGLIGGPVVKFLIKRYNLKPQHSDDTFKDYSQVAYNEHLHSKFNATEVFFIQFTIVVFCMAVGSYFSHLFTAQTGINVPIYVGSLFVAVIVRNISESFNFNIVDLKITNQIGDVALGIFLSLALMSIQLIEIYKLAIPLIIIVLVQVVVMILFAVLILFRGLGKDYDAAVMVGGFIGHGLGATPNAMANLDVITKKYGNSPKAYLVVPIVGAFLIDLIGVIVIMGFIQWFS
;
A
#
# COMPACT_ATOMS: atom_id res chain seq x y z
N MET A 1 -20.31 28.20 -9.23
CA MET A 1 -19.07 27.56 -8.77
C MET A 1 -19.06 27.64 -7.26
N ILE A 2 -18.91 26.51 -6.56
CA ILE A 2 -18.80 26.46 -5.09
C ILE A 2 -17.34 26.16 -4.77
N GLU A 3 -16.69 27.02 -4.01
CA GLU A 3 -15.32 26.80 -3.52
C GLU A 3 -15.41 26.36 -2.05
N LEU A 4 -14.90 25.17 -1.74
CA LEU A 4 -14.79 24.65 -0.39
C LEU A 4 -13.39 24.93 0.13
N ASN A 5 -13.28 25.62 1.26
CA ASN A 5 -11.99 25.88 1.90
C ASN A 5 -11.42 24.59 2.51
N ALA A 6 -10.16 24.63 2.96
CA ALA A 6 -9.42 23.48 3.49
C ALA A 6 -10.16 22.77 4.64
N ILE A 7 -10.77 23.52 5.57
CA ILE A 7 -11.48 22.93 6.73
C ILE A 7 -12.77 22.24 6.30
N THR A 8 -13.57 22.86 5.43
CA THR A 8 -14.80 22.24 4.92
C THR A 8 -14.52 21.03 4.05
N THR A 9 -13.45 21.08 3.26
CA THR A 9 -12.99 19.95 2.45
C THR A 9 -12.54 18.77 3.35
N LEU A 10 -11.81 19.05 4.44
CA LEU A 10 -11.43 18.02 5.42
C LEU A 10 -12.66 17.43 6.13
N CYS A 11 -13.59 18.27 6.56
CA CYS A 11 -14.83 17.81 7.20
C CYS A 11 -15.61 16.87 6.26
N LEU A 12 -15.75 17.26 5.00
CA LEU A 12 -16.43 16.45 3.98
C LEU A 12 -15.69 15.12 3.75
N ALA A 13 -14.36 15.12 3.68
CA ALA A 13 -13.57 13.90 3.56
C ALA A 13 -13.79 12.93 4.74
N CYS A 14 -13.85 13.45 5.97
CA CYS A 14 -14.16 12.64 7.16
C CYS A 14 -15.58 12.06 7.11
N ILE A 15 -16.57 12.85 6.69
CA ILE A 15 -17.96 12.39 6.54
C ILE A 15 -18.03 11.28 5.48
N LEU A 16 -17.39 11.47 4.34
CA LEU A 16 -17.36 10.48 3.26
C LEU A 16 -16.63 9.19 3.67
N TYR A 17 -15.57 9.31 4.46
CA TYR A 17 -14.91 8.14 5.07
C TYR A 17 -15.87 7.34 5.93
N LEU A 18 -16.62 8.01 6.83
CA LEU A 18 -17.59 7.35 7.70
C LEU A 18 -18.75 6.74 6.92
N LEU A 19 -19.26 7.43 5.89
CA LEU A 19 -20.27 6.93 4.98
C LEU A 19 -19.77 5.67 4.25
N GLY A 20 -18.57 5.72 3.70
CA GLY A 20 -17.94 4.57 3.06
C GLY A 20 -17.77 3.40 4.03
N LYS A 21 -17.36 3.66 5.28
CA LYS A 21 -17.25 2.64 6.33
C LYS A 21 -18.60 2.00 6.65
N ALA A 22 -19.67 2.79 6.73
CA ALA A 22 -21.01 2.28 6.93
C ALA A 22 -21.44 1.36 5.77
N ILE A 23 -21.22 1.78 4.52
CA ILE A 23 -21.55 0.98 3.33
C ILE A 23 -20.74 -0.32 3.28
N VAL A 24 -19.41 -0.26 3.46
CA VAL A 24 -18.54 -1.44 3.48
C VAL A 24 -19.01 -2.42 4.58
N ASN A 25 -19.43 -1.91 5.73
CA ASN A 25 -19.95 -2.75 6.83
C ASN A 25 -21.27 -3.46 6.52
N HIS A 26 -22.11 -2.92 5.65
CA HIS A 26 -23.38 -3.54 5.27
C HIS A 26 -23.26 -4.44 4.03
N VAL A 27 -22.27 -4.23 3.17
CA VAL A 27 -22.10 -4.98 1.92
C VAL A 27 -21.00 -6.02 2.05
N ASN A 28 -21.37 -7.29 2.28
CA ASN A 28 -20.41 -8.40 2.48
C ASN A 28 -19.43 -8.58 1.32
N PHE A 29 -19.84 -8.27 0.09
CA PHE A 29 -18.96 -8.33 -1.08
C PHE A 29 -17.78 -7.37 -0.95
N LEU A 30 -18.02 -6.11 -0.55
CA LEU A 30 -16.97 -5.10 -0.38
C LEU A 30 -15.99 -5.48 0.74
N LYS A 31 -16.50 -6.05 1.85
CA LYS A 31 -15.64 -6.60 2.92
C LYS A 31 -14.74 -7.71 2.40
N ARG A 32 -15.30 -8.62 1.60
CA ARG A 32 -14.59 -9.80 1.10
C ARG A 32 -13.43 -9.45 0.17
N ILE A 33 -13.55 -8.36 -0.60
CA ILE A 33 -12.50 -7.88 -1.49
C ILE A 33 -11.62 -6.79 -0.86
N CYS A 34 -11.79 -6.53 0.45
CA CYS A 34 -10.97 -5.62 1.25
C CYS A 34 -10.89 -4.18 0.70
N ILE A 35 -11.94 -3.68 0.04
CA ILE A 35 -11.95 -2.27 -0.45
C ILE A 35 -11.98 -1.33 0.76
N PRO A 36 -11.04 -0.37 0.85
CA PRO A 36 -11.03 0.61 1.92
C PRO A 36 -12.26 1.53 1.92
N ALA A 37 -12.73 1.89 3.11
CA ALA A 37 -13.87 2.79 3.28
C ALA A 37 -13.75 4.13 2.52
N PRO A 38 -12.58 4.83 2.53
CA PRO A 38 -12.42 6.09 1.81
C PRO A 38 -12.63 5.97 0.30
N VAL A 39 -12.34 4.79 -0.28
CA VAL A 39 -12.55 4.53 -1.72
C VAL A 39 -14.04 4.61 -2.06
N ILE A 40 -14.89 3.98 -1.28
CA ILE A 40 -16.33 4.00 -1.51
C ILE A 40 -16.91 5.40 -1.30
N GLY A 41 -16.55 6.07 -0.19
CA GLY A 41 -17.02 7.43 0.09
C GLY A 41 -16.56 8.45 -0.96
N GLY A 42 -15.27 8.42 -1.32
CA GLY A 42 -14.73 9.34 -2.31
C GLY A 42 -15.29 9.14 -3.71
N LEU A 43 -15.47 7.87 -4.15
CA LEU A 43 -16.11 7.57 -5.45
C LEU A 43 -17.56 8.02 -5.51
N ILE A 44 -18.34 7.85 -4.45
CA ILE A 44 -19.73 8.35 -4.39
C ILE A 44 -19.73 9.87 -4.62
N PHE A 45 -18.85 10.59 -3.94
CA PHE A 45 -18.72 12.03 -4.11
C PHE A 45 -18.27 12.39 -5.55
N ALA A 46 -17.25 11.74 -6.09
CA ALA A 46 -16.77 11.99 -7.45
C ALA A 46 -17.86 11.75 -8.51
N ILE A 47 -18.67 10.68 -8.37
CA ILE A 47 -19.79 10.39 -9.26
C ILE A 47 -20.86 11.48 -9.13
N LEU A 48 -21.19 11.89 -7.91
CA LEU A 48 -22.19 12.94 -7.67
C LEU A 48 -21.75 14.26 -8.28
N VAL A 49 -20.49 14.67 -8.09
CA VAL A 49 -19.95 15.91 -8.66
C VAL A 49 -19.92 15.84 -10.19
N ALA A 50 -19.47 14.72 -10.77
CA ALA A 50 -19.46 14.52 -12.21
C ALA A 50 -20.87 14.59 -12.81
N ALA A 51 -21.89 14.02 -12.13
CA ALA A 51 -23.29 14.13 -12.54
C ALA A 51 -23.78 15.58 -12.49
N LEU A 52 -23.52 16.29 -11.39
CA LEU A 52 -23.95 17.70 -11.26
C LEU A 52 -23.27 18.61 -12.30
N ASP A 53 -22.00 18.38 -12.62
CA ASP A 53 -21.28 19.14 -13.64
C ASP A 53 -21.83 18.83 -15.05
N SER A 54 -22.15 17.57 -15.36
CA SER A 54 -22.73 17.17 -16.64
C SER A 54 -24.12 17.80 -16.91
N PHE A 55 -24.91 18.05 -15.86
CA PHE A 55 -26.17 18.77 -15.93
C PHE A 55 -26.01 20.30 -15.89
N GLY A 56 -24.77 20.81 -15.83
CA GLY A 56 -24.51 22.25 -15.78
C GLY A 56 -24.93 22.93 -14.47
N MET A 57 -25.24 22.14 -13.42
CA MET A 57 -25.81 22.67 -12.17
C MET A 57 -24.74 23.34 -11.28
N VAL A 58 -23.63 22.63 -10.98
CA VAL A 58 -22.65 23.12 -10.00
C VAL A 58 -21.25 22.60 -10.34
N LYS A 59 -20.27 23.53 -10.39
CA LYS A 59 -18.85 23.18 -10.35
C LYS A 59 -18.34 23.33 -8.92
N ILE A 60 -17.73 22.27 -8.39
CA ILE A 60 -17.14 22.27 -7.04
C ILE A 60 -15.62 22.31 -7.18
N LYS A 61 -14.99 23.26 -6.50
CA LYS A 61 -13.52 23.33 -6.38
C LYS A 61 -13.15 23.05 -4.92
N LEU A 62 -12.26 22.09 -4.73
CA LEU A 62 -11.79 21.66 -3.42
C LEU A 62 -10.41 22.29 -3.14
N ASP A 63 -10.27 22.92 -1.98
CA ASP A 63 -8.96 23.30 -1.45
C ASP A 63 -8.44 22.14 -0.58
N ALA A 64 -7.73 21.19 -1.22
CA ALA A 64 -7.33 19.95 -0.58
C ALA A 64 -5.80 19.77 -0.53
N SER A 65 -5.04 20.52 -1.33
CA SER A 65 -3.62 20.22 -1.62
C SER A 65 -2.76 20.11 -0.35
N PHE A 66 -2.75 21.13 0.50
CA PHE A 66 -1.95 21.14 1.72
C PHE A 66 -2.33 20.00 2.68
N ILE A 67 -3.65 19.80 2.90
CA ILE A 67 -4.14 18.77 3.83
C ILE A 67 -3.85 17.38 3.28
N GLN A 68 -4.04 17.17 1.99
CA GLN A 68 -3.73 15.92 1.33
C GLN A 68 -2.25 15.57 1.45
N ASP A 69 -1.36 16.54 1.22
CA ASP A 69 0.08 16.35 1.33
C ASP A 69 0.50 16.08 2.78
N PHE A 70 -0.09 16.77 3.76
CA PHE A 70 0.18 16.54 5.17
C PHE A 70 -0.16 15.11 5.60
N PHE A 71 -1.36 14.62 5.26
CA PHE A 71 -1.77 13.26 5.63
C PHE A 71 -1.04 12.17 4.84
N MET A 72 -0.70 12.42 3.57
CA MET A 72 0.18 11.56 2.80
C MET A 72 1.55 11.41 3.49
N LEU A 73 2.14 12.53 3.88
CA LEU A 73 3.43 12.58 4.56
C LEU A 73 3.39 11.81 5.89
N ALA A 74 2.34 12.03 6.70
CA ALA A 74 2.13 11.33 7.95
C ALA A 74 2.00 9.81 7.74
N PHE A 75 1.23 9.38 6.75
CA PHE A 75 1.06 7.97 6.40
C PHE A 75 2.40 7.30 6.06
N PHE A 76 3.18 7.85 5.13
CA PHE A 76 4.48 7.27 4.76
C PHE A 76 5.50 7.30 5.91
N THR A 77 5.43 8.29 6.76
CA THR A 77 6.24 8.36 7.98
C THR A 77 5.92 7.20 8.93
N THR A 78 4.64 6.88 9.11
CA THR A 78 4.26 5.74 9.98
C THR A 78 4.70 4.39 9.40
N ILE A 79 4.68 4.22 8.07
CA ILE A 79 5.28 3.05 7.40
C ILE A 79 6.77 2.94 7.74
N GLY A 80 7.52 4.04 7.64
CA GLY A 80 8.95 4.05 7.98
C GLY A 80 9.22 3.67 9.44
N LEU A 81 8.38 4.13 10.39
CA LEU A 81 8.47 3.74 11.80
C LEU A 81 8.15 2.25 12.03
N GLY A 82 7.44 1.60 11.13
CA GLY A 82 7.20 0.15 11.12
C GLY A 82 8.44 -0.67 10.72
N ALA A 83 9.36 -0.08 9.95
CA ALA A 83 10.49 -0.80 9.34
C ALA A 83 11.64 -1.04 10.33
N SER A 84 11.65 -2.21 10.98
CA SER A 84 12.63 -2.63 11.98
C SER A 84 13.61 -3.68 11.43
N LEU A 85 14.91 -3.39 11.50
CA LEU A 85 15.97 -4.35 11.17
C LEU A 85 16.01 -5.54 12.14
N LYS A 86 15.56 -5.34 13.39
CA LYS A 86 15.45 -6.41 14.37
C LYS A 86 14.39 -7.42 13.97
N LEU A 87 13.23 -6.93 13.50
CA LEU A 87 12.16 -7.78 12.97
C LEU A 87 12.59 -8.50 11.69
N PHE A 88 13.33 -7.82 10.81
CA PHE A 88 13.88 -8.43 9.60
C PHE A 88 14.80 -9.61 9.93
N LYS A 89 15.67 -9.47 10.95
CA LYS A 89 16.57 -10.56 11.38
C LYS A 89 15.82 -11.76 11.94
N LEU A 90 14.66 -11.57 12.59
CA LEU A 90 13.84 -12.67 13.12
C LEU A 90 13.29 -13.60 12.04
N GLY A 91 12.95 -13.07 10.87
CA GLY A 91 12.45 -13.85 9.74
C GLY A 91 13.52 -14.67 8.99
N GLY A 92 14.80 -14.38 9.24
CA GLY A 92 15.92 -15.13 8.73
C GLY A 92 16.01 -15.24 7.20
N LYS A 93 16.57 -16.35 6.70
CA LYS A 93 16.82 -16.57 5.27
C LYS A 93 15.53 -16.60 4.44
N VAL A 94 14.44 -17.12 4.99
CA VAL A 94 13.16 -17.24 4.25
C VAL A 94 12.55 -15.86 4.02
N LEU A 95 12.59 -14.99 5.01
CA LEU A 95 12.11 -13.61 4.88
C LEU A 95 12.94 -12.83 3.85
N LEU A 96 14.27 -12.97 3.89
CA LEU A 96 15.15 -12.34 2.91
C LEU A 96 14.83 -12.81 1.48
N LEU A 97 14.68 -14.11 1.26
CA LEU A 97 14.32 -14.66 -0.04
C LEU A 97 12.95 -14.18 -0.51
N TYR A 98 11.96 -14.18 0.37
CA TYR A 98 10.62 -13.69 0.06
C TYR A 98 10.65 -12.20 -0.32
N PHE A 99 11.37 -11.37 0.44
CA PHE A 99 11.57 -9.96 0.14
C PHE A 99 12.29 -9.74 -1.21
N MET A 100 13.31 -10.53 -1.52
CA MET A 100 13.96 -10.46 -2.84
C MET A 100 12.99 -10.78 -3.98
N PHE A 101 12.11 -11.77 -3.82
CA PHE A 101 11.09 -12.06 -4.82
C PHE A 101 10.08 -10.93 -4.97
N CYS A 102 9.72 -10.24 -3.89
CA CYS A 102 8.89 -9.02 -3.95
C CYS A 102 9.62 -7.91 -4.74
N ALA A 103 10.90 -7.68 -4.47
CA ALA A 103 11.69 -6.70 -5.22
C ALA A 103 11.77 -7.02 -6.73
N ILE A 104 11.96 -8.29 -7.07
CA ILE A 104 12.03 -8.73 -8.48
C ILE A 104 10.69 -8.54 -9.18
N ILE A 105 9.58 -8.95 -8.55
CA ILE A 105 8.26 -8.81 -9.18
C ILE A 105 7.86 -7.34 -9.32
N SER A 106 8.24 -6.47 -8.38
CA SER A 106 8.04 -5.02 -8.48
C SER A 106 8.66 -4.44 -9.76
N VAL A 107 9.91 -4.82 -10.06
CA VAL A 107 10.59 -4.41 -11.29
C VAL A 107 9.88 -4.98 -12.52
N ILE A 108 9.54 -6.27 -12.50
CA ILE A 108 8.84 -6.94 -13.62
C ILE A 108 7.50 -6.26 -13.90
N GLN A 109 6.70 -5.96 -12.87
CA GLN A 109 5.41 -5.27 -13.02
C GLN A 109 5.58 -3.90 -13.69
N ASN A 110 6.59 -3.14 -13.32
CA ASN A 110 6.84 -1.84 -13.95
C ASN A 110 7.29 -1.98 -15.40
N ILE A 111 8.18 -2.92 -15.70
CA ILE A 111 8.59 -3.21 -17.08
C ILE A 111 7.38 -3.63 -17.92
N VAL A 112 6.54 -4.52 -17.44
CA VAL A 112 5.32 -4.99 -18.13
C VAL A 112 4.35 -3.82 -18.34
N GLY A 113 4.10 -3.00 -17.30
CA GLY A 113 3.20 -1.85 -17.41
C GLY A 113 3.66 -0.86 -18.47
N VAL A 114 4.93 -0.44 -18.43
CA VAL A 114 5.52 0.50 -19.39
C VAL A 114 5.58 -0.08 -20.79
N SER A 115 5.94 -1.36 -20.93
CA SER A 115 6.02 -2.03 -22.27
C SER A 115 4.66 -2.12 -22.91
N LEU A 116 3.62 -2.51 -22.16
CA LEU A 116 2.26 -2.57 -22.66
C LEU A 116 1.70 -1.18 -22.98
N ALA A 117 2.03 -0.15 -22.20
CA ALA A 117 1.65 1.21 -22.52
C ALA A 117 2.16 1.65 -23.90
N LYS A 118 3.43 1.33 -24.22
CA LYS A 118 4.00 1.59 -25.55
C LYS A 118 3.27 0.84 -26.66
N VAL A 119 2.94 -0.44 -26.44
CA VAL A 119 2.19 -1.26 -27.41
C VAL A 119 0.77 -0.71 -27.62
N LEU A 120 0.13 -0.23 -26.56
CA LEU A 120 -1.22 0.34 -26.60
C LEU A 120 -1.25 1.82 -26.99
N ASN A 121 -0.11 2.41 -27.38
CA ASN A 121 0.03 3.81 -27.78
C ASN A 121 -0.46 4.82 -26.72
N ILE A 122 -0.22 4.54 -25.44
CA ILE A 122 -0.43 5.46 -24.33
C ILE A 122 0.91 5.87 -23.70
N LYS A 123 0.93 6.99 -22.95
CA LYS A 123 2.15 7.47 -22.28
C LYS A 123 2.73 6.38 -21.37
N PRO A 124 4.06 6.11 -21.37
CA PRO A 124 4.68 5.08 -20.55
C PRO A 124 4.38 5.20 -19.04
N LEU A 125 4.33 6.43 -18.53
CA LEU A 125 3.99 6.70 -17.13
C LEU A 125 2.54 6.29 -16.77
N LEU A 126 1.60 6.27 -17.74
CA LEU A 126 0.26 5.71 -17.52
C LEU A 126 0.29 4.18 -17.42
N GLY A 127 1.19 3.50 -18.11
CA GLY A 127 1.42 2.07 -17.91
C GLY A 127 2.04 1.77 -16.54
N LEU A 128 2.92 2.66 -16.06
CA LEU A 128 3.50 2.56 -14.72
C LEU A 128 2.43 2.65 -13.63
N THR A 129 1.33 3.43 -13.85
CA THR A 129 0.21 3.49 -12.88
C THR A 129 -0.47 2.14 -12.65
N ALA A 130 -0.38 1.20 -13.57
CA ALA A 130 -0.82 -0.19 -13.40
C ALA A 130 0.35 -1.16 -13.12
N GLY A 131 1.52 -0.65 -12.77
CA GLY A 131 2.68 -1.40 -12.30
C GLY A 131 2.68 -1.62 -10.80
N SER A 132 3.87 -1.78 -10.22
CA SER A 132 4.05 -2.13 -8.81
C SER A 132 3.46 -1.11 -7.84
N MET A 133 3.41 0.19 -8.20
CA MET A 133 2.82 1.22 -7.34
C MET A 133 1.36 0.96 -6.97
N SER A 134 0.58 0.35 -7.87
CA SER A 134 -0.83 0.03 -7.66
C SER A 134 -1.06 -1.44 -7.36
N MET A 135 -0.28 -2.33 -7.98
CA MET A 135 -0.43 -3.78 -7.82
C MET A 135 0.13 -4.25 -6.47
N GLU A 136 1.29 -3.78 -6.08
CA GLU A 136 2.01 -4.20 -4.88
C GLU A 136 1.85 -3.20 -3.73
N GLY A 137 1.88 -1.91 -4.03
CA GLY A 137 1.78 -0.83 -3.05
C GLY A 137 0.35 -0.44 -2.65
N GLY A 138 -0.66 -1.01 -3.31
CA GLY A 138 -2.07 -0.74 -3.02
C GLY A 138 -2.46 0.72 -3.18
N TYR A 139 -3.53 1.14 -2.50
CA TYR A 139 -4.08 2.50 -2.65
C TYR A 139 -3.16 3.62 -2.16
N GLY A 140 -2.38 3.37 -1.10
CA GLY A 140 -1.48 4.38 -0.53
C GLY A 140 -0.43 4.83 -1.55
N ASN A 141 0.31 3.87 -2.09
CA ASN A 141 1.32 4.12 -3.10
C ASN A 141 0.70 4.58 -4.43
N ALA A 142 -0.42 3.97 -4.85
CA ALA A 142 -1.15 4.40 -6.05
C ALA A 142 -1.53 5.88 -5.98
N ALA A 143 -2.05 6.35 -4.85
CA ALA A 143 -2.42 7.75 -4.67
C ALA A 143 -1.21 8.68 -4.64
N ALA A 144 -0.15 8.32 -3.91
CA ALA A 144 1.03 9.16 -3.75
C ALA A 144 1.83 9.29 -5.06
N TYR A 145 2.19 8.16 -5.67
CA TYR A 145 2.95 8.18 -6.93
C TYR A 145 2.07 8.60 -8.12
N GLY A 146 0.78 8.27 -8.11
CA GLY A 146 -0.18 8.76 -9.08
C GLY A 146 -0.26 10.28 -9.07
N LYS A 147 -0.29 10.91 -7.89
CA LYS A 147 -0.18 12.37 -7.74
C LYS A 147 1.16 12.90 -8.23
N THR A 148 2.28 12.26 -7.87
CA THR A 148 3.61 12.64 -8.37
C THR A 148 3.67 12.66 -9.90
N ILE A 149 3.11 11.64 -10.57
CA ILE A 149 3.05 11.58 -12.04
C ILE A 149 2.08 12.63 -12.60
N GLN A 150 0.98 12.90 -11.91
CA GLN A 150 0.04 13.96 -12.28
C GLN A 150 0.71 15.33 -12.25
N ASP A 151 1.52 15.63 -11.22
CA ASP A 151 2.27 16.88 -11.08
C ASP A 151 3.33 17.04 -12.19
N LEU A 152 3.72 15.94 -12.87
CA LEU A 152 4.56 15.97 -14.09
C LEU A 152 3.75 16.25 -15.38
N GLY A 153 2.47 16.62 -15.28
CA GLY A 153 1.62 17.00 -16.42
C GLY A 153 0.88 15.83 -17.08
N ILE A 154 0.57 14.77 -16.32
CA ILE A 154 -0.27 13.65 -16.76
C ILE A 154 -1.54 13.61 -15.90
N ASP A 155 -2.52 14.44 -16.23
CA ASP A 155 -3.72 14.70 -15.40
C ASP A 155 -4.50 13.46 -14.98
N SER A 156 -4.52 12.42 -15.80
CA SER A 156 -5.23 11.16 -15.53
C SER A 156 -4.45 10.16 -14.67
N ALA A 157 -3.20 10.44 -14.29
CA ALA A 157 -2.32 9.45 -13.64
C ALA A 157 -2.82 9.00 -12.26
N LEU A 158 -3.24 9.94 -11.40
CA LEU A 158 -3.79 9.62 -10.08
C LEU A 158 -5.01 8.71 -10.20
N THR A 159 -5.91 9.05 -11.12
CA THR A 159 -7.13 8.32 -11.33
C THR A 159 -6.88 6.92 -11.92
N ALA A 160 -5.96 6.80 -12.89
CA ALA A 160 -5.55 5.52 -13.45
C ALA A 160 -4.90 4.61 -12.39
N ALA A 161 -4.03 5.18 -11.53
CA ALA A 161 -3.39 4.43 -10.45
C ALA A 161 -4.41 3.87 -9.44
N LEU A 162 -5.38 4.69 -9.00
CA LEU A 162 -6.42 4.26 -8.07
C LEU A 162 -7.36 3.22 -8.69
N ALA A 163 -7.70 3.36 -9.98
CA ALA A 163 -8.49 2.36 -10.70
C ALA A 163 -7.73 1.03 -10.83
N ALA A 164 -6.43 1.07 -11.17
CA ALA A 164 -5.59 -0.11 -11.22
C ALA A 164 -5.47 -0.81 -9.86
N ALA A 165 -5.27 -0.05 -8.77
CA ALA A 165 -5.24 -0.58 -7.40
C ALA A 165 -6.57 -1.25 -7.02
N THR A 166 -7.71 -0.67 -7.44
CA THR A 166 -9.03 -1.28 -7.21
C THR A 166 -9.16 -2.64 -7.88
N LEU A 167 -8.79 -2.73 -9.16
CA LEU A 167 -8.81 -3.99 -9.90
C LEU A 167 -7.83 -5.00 -9.30
N GLY A 168 -6.63 -4.54 -8.95
CA GLY A 168 -5.61 -5.36 -8.32
C GLY A 168 -6.11 -6.00 -7.01
N LEU A 169 -6.71 -5.21 -6.12
CA LEU A 169 -7.29 -5.71 -4.86
C LEU A 169 -8.36 -6.79 -5.08
N VAL A 170 -9.24 -6.59 -6.07
CA VAL A 170 -10.25 -7.58 -6.41
C VAL A 170 -9.58 -8.89 -6.85
N PHE A 171 -8.64 -8.85 -7.77
CA PHE A 171 -7.95 -10.03 -8.26
C PHE A 171 -7.07 -10.69 -7.19
N GLY A 172 -6.34 -9.88 -6.38
CA GLY A 172 -5.50 -10.38 -5.29
C GLY A 172 -6.28 -11.18 -4.24
N GLY A 173 -7.49 -10.72 -3.89
CA GLY A 173 -8.38 -11.41 -2.97
C GLY A 173 -9.05 -12.67 -3.57
N LEU A 174 -9.27 -12.70 -4.88
CA LEU A 174 -9.96 -13.82 -5.54
C LEU A 174 -9.03 -14.96 -5.96
N ILE A 175 -7.80 -14.66 -6.35
CA ILE A 175 -6.90 -15.60 -7.04
C ILE A 175 -5.99 -16.35 -6.07
N GLY A 176 -5.58 -15.77 -4.96
CA GLY A 176 -4.64 -16.37 -4.02
C GLY A 176 -5.08 -17.77 -3.53
N GLY A 177 -6.31 -17.90 -3.06
CA GLY A 177 -6.86 -19.17 -2.60
C GLY A 177 -6.89 -20.28 -3.68
N PRO A 178 -7.47 -20.07 -4.86
CA PRO A 178 -7.44 -21.02 -5.97
C PRO A 178 -6.05 -21.50 -6.38
N VAL A 179 -5.07 -20.58 -6.48
CA VAL A 179 -3.69 -20.94 -6.84
C VAL A 179 -3.06 -21.83 -5.79
N VAL A 180 -3.21 -21.49 -4.50
CA VAL A 180 -2.69 -22.34 -3.41
C VAL A 180 -3.37 -23.70 -3.38
N LYS A 181 -4.70 -23.75 -3.56
CA LYS A 181 -5.43 -25.03 -3.68
C LYS A 181 -4.87 -25.90 -4.82
N PHE A 182 -4.54 -25.28 -5.96
CA PHE A 182 -3.91 -25.99 -7.08
C PHE A 182 -2.54 -26.56 -6.67
N LEU A 183 -1.67 -25.77 -6.02
CA LEU A 183 -0.36 -26.21 -5.56
C LEU A 183 -0.45 -27.37 -4.55
N ILE A 184 -1.30 -27.21 -3.52
CA ILE A 184 -1.50 -28.25 -2.50
C ILE A 184 -1.93 -29.58 -3.13
N LYS A 185 -2.90 -29.54 -4.05
CA LYS A 185 -3.38 -30.75 -4.72
C LYS A 185 -2.35 -31.35 -5.67
N ARG A 186 -1.67 -30.50 -6.47
CA ARG A 186 -0.70 -30.94 -7.49
C ARG A 186 0.52 -31.63 -6.90
N TYR A 187 0.97 -31.15 -5.73
CA TYR A 187 2.18 -31.64 -5.05
C TYR A 187 1.88 -32.46 -3.79
N ASN A 188 0.61 -32.73 -3.50
CA ASN A 188 0.14 -33.48 -2.32
C ASN A 188 0.74 -32.96 -1.01
N LEU A 189 0.73 -31.63 -0.84
CA LEU A 189 1.37 -30.94 0.29
C LEU A 189 0.55 -31.13 1.57
N LYS A 190 1.25 -31.33 2.69
CA LYS A 190 0.64 -31.44 4.02
C LYS A 190 1.32 -30.45 4.96
N PRO A 191 0.58 -29.88 5.93
CA PRO A 191 1.16 -29.05 6.98
C PRO A 191 2.24 -29.85 7.71
N GLN A 192 3.42 -29.26 7.91
CA GLN A 192 4.42 -29.82 8.80
C GLN A 192 4.03 -29.44 10.23
N HIS A 193 4.17 -30.34 11.18
CA HIS A 193 4.08 -30.02 12.60
C HIS A 193 5.25 -29.07 12.91
N SER A 194 4.98 -27.78 12.94
CA SER A 194 5.97 -26.78 13.33
C SER A 194 6.00 -26.70 14.85
N ASP A 195 7.21 -26.81 15.41
CA ASP A 195 7.45 -26.46 16.80
C ASP A 195 6.80 -25.10 17.11
N ASP A 196 6.13 -24.98 18.26
CA ASP A 196 5.42 -23.79 18.78
C ASP A 196 6.34 -22.57 19.06
N THR A 197 7.49 -22.48 18.38
CA THR A 197 8.54 -21.48 18.64
C THR A 197 8.31 -20.12 17.97
N PHE A 198 7.28 -19.98 17.11
CA PHE A 198 6.97 -18.69 16.50
C PHE A 198 6.05 -17.86 17.40
N LYS A 199 6.65 -16.95 18.17
CA LYS A 199 5.94 -15.99 19.01
C LYS A 199 4.95 -15.17 18.19
N ASP A 200 3.75 -15.00 18.73
CA ASP A 200 2.68 -14.19 18.16
C ASP A 200 3.17 -12.73 17.95
N TYR A 201 3.13 -12.28 16.71
CA TYR A 201 3.59 -10.96 16.30
C TYR A 201 2.80 -9.80 16.92
N SER A 202 1.57 -10.07 17.37
CA SER A 202 0.71 -9.09 18.04
C SER A 202 1.33 -8.58 19.35
N GLN A 203 2.19 -9.37 20.00
CA GLN A 203 2.87 -8.99 21.24
C GLN A 203 4.03 -7.99 21.02
N VAL A 204 4.58 -7.91 19.81
CA VAL A 204 5.69 -6.98 19.51
C VAL A 204 5.19 -5.55 19.26
N ALA A 205 3.91 -5.39 18.98
CA ALA A 205 3.31 -4.10 18.64
C ALA A 205 3.03 -3.20 19.85
N TYR A 206 2.94 -3.77 21.05
CA TYR A 206 2.61 -3.04 22.28
C TYR A 206 3.87 -2.77 23.10
N ASN A 207 4.10 -1.50 23.43
CA ASN A 207 5.26 -1.08 24.21
C ASN A 207 4.89 -0.91 25.70
N GLU A 208 4.97 -2.00 26.47
CA GLU A 208 4.65 -2.01 27.91
C GLU A 208 5.45 -0.97 28.71
N HIS A 209 6.70 -0.71 28.33
CA HIS A 209 7.57 0.23 29.02
C HIS A 209 7.07 1.69 28.96
N LEU A 210 6.54 2.11 27.79
CA LEU A 210 5.94 3.44 27.65
C LEU A 210 4.65 3.56 28.47
N HIS A 211 3.78 2.54 28.39
CA HIS A 211 2.50 2.54 29.10
C HIS A 211 2.62 2.40 30.63
N SER A 212 3.75 1.93 31.13
CA SER A 212 4.03 1.91 32.57
C SER A 212 4.48 3.27 33.14
N LYS A 213 5.03 4.16 32.28
CA LYS A 213 5.56 5.47 32.66
C LYS A 213 4.63 6.63 32.37
N PHE A 214 3.83 6.54 31.32
CA PHE A 214 3.03 7.62 30.76
C PHE A 214 1.56 7.21 30.63
N ASN A 215 0.65 8.18 30.79
CA ASN A 215 -0.76 7.93 30.52
C ASN A 215 -1.02 7.84 28.99
N ALA A 216 -2.22 7.36 28.60
CA ALA A 216 -2.55 7.13 27.18
C ALA A 216 -2.43 8.39 26.30
N THR A 217 -2.78 9.56 26.86
CA THR A 217 -2.68 10.85 26.15
C THR A 217 -1.22 11.24 25.91
N GLU A 218 -0.37 11.06 26.92
CA GLU A 218 1.06 11.34 26.82
C GLU A 218 1.74 10.40 25.83
N VAL A 219 1.44 9.10 25.87
CA VAL A 219 1.97 8.14 24.89
C VAL A 219 1.53 8.53 23.48
N PHE A 220 0.26 8.87 23.26
CA PHE A 220 -0.21 9.35 21.97
C PHE A 220 0.55 10.61 21.52
N PHE A 221 0.73 11.58 22.40
CA PHE A 221 1.43 12.82 22.09
C PHE A 221 2.90 12.58 21.74
N ILE A 222 3.57 11.64 22.43
CA ILE A 222 4.94 11.23 22.13
C ILE A 222 4.99 10.64 20.70
N GLN A 223 4.09 9.71 20.35
CA GLN A 223 4.07 9.11 19.02
C GLN A 223 3.78 10.15 17.92
N PHE A 224 2.81 11.03 18.17
CA PHE A 224 2.49 12.11 17.26
C PHE A 224 3.69 13.05 17.05
N THR A 225 4.40 13.39 18.13
CA THR A 225 5.61 14.21 18.06
C THR A 225 6.72 13.54 17.25
N ILE A 226 6.93 12.23 17.43
CA ILE A 226 7.91 11.46 16.63
C ILE A 226 7.54 11.49 15.15
N VAL A 227 6.27 11.28 14.82
CA VAL A 227 5.80 11.35 13.42
C VAL A 227 6.05 12.74 12.84
N VAL A 228 5.62 13.82 13.50
CA VAL A 228 5.81 15.20 13.03
C VAL A 228 7.30 15.56 12.93
N PHE A 229 8.13 15.11 13.85
CA PHE A 229 9.58 15.28 13.79
C PHE A 229 10.17 14.62 12.53
N CYS A 230 9.81 13.37 12.26
CA CYS A 230 10.27 12.66 11.07
C CYS A 230 9.77 13.33 9.77
N MET A 231 8.53 13.85 9.77
CA MET A 231 7.99 14.62 8.64
C MET A 231 8.83 15.88 8.38
N ALA A 232 9.09 16.68 9.41
CA ALA A 232 9.82 17.93 9.29
C ALA A 232 11.27 17.71 8.81
N VAL A 233 11.98 16.80 9.48
CA VAL A 233 13.39 16.49 9.15
C VAL A 233 13.49 15.85 7.77
N GLY A 234 12.59 14.91 7.46
CA GLY A 234 12.58 14.21 6.17
C GLY A 234 12.25 15.13 4.99
N SER A 235 11.30 16.05 5.17
CA SER A 235 10.99 17.06 4.15
C SER A 235 12.22 17.94 3.86
N TYR A 236 12.92 18.37 4.90
CA TYR A 236 14.16 19.15 4.76
C TYR A 236 15.23 18.36 3.97
N PHE A 237 15.43 17.08 4.30
CA PHE A 237 16.38 16.23 3.59
C PHE A 237 15.98 15.98 2.13
N SER A 238 14.70 15.78 1.82
CA SER A 238 14.22 15.68 0.43
C SER A 238 14.56 16.92 -0.38
N HIS A 239 14.28 18.11 0.17
CA HIS A 239 14.60 19.37 -0.50
C HIS A 239 16.11 19.54 -0.71
N LEU A 240 16.91 19.25 0.32
CA LEU A 240 18.37 19.34 0.26
C LEU A 240 18.95 18.39 -0.80
N PHE A 241 18.48 17.14 -0.82
CA PHE A 241 18.91 16.13 -1.78
C PHE A 241 18.54 16.53 -3.21
N THR A 242 17.31 16.98 -3.44
CA THR A 242 16.86 17.46 -4.75
C THR A 242 17.70 18.65 -5.22
N ALA A 243 17.99 19.60 -4.33
CA ALA A 243 18.80 20.77 -4.66
C ALA A 243 20.26 20.43 -5.02
N GLN A 244 20.85 19.42 -4.37
CA GLN A 244 22.23 19.02 -4.60
C GLN A 244 22.43 18.09 -5.79
N THR A 245 21.47 17.19 -6.03
CA THR A 245 21.62 16.14 -7.05
C THR A 245 20.86 16.41 -8.34
N GLY A 246 19.89 17.34 -8.32
CA GLY A 246 18.94 17.55 -9.42
C GLY A 246 17.88 16.47 -9.56
N ILE A 247 17.94 15.42 -8.70
CA ILE A 247 16.98 14.32 -8.70
C ILE A 247 15.77 14.72 -7.85
N ASN A 248 14.60 14.84 -8.46
CA ASN A 248 13.40 15.20 -7.71
C ASN A 248 12.92 14.05 -6.82
N VAL A 249 13.12 14.21 -5.50
CA VAL A 249 12.67 13.25 -4.48
C VAL A 249 11.48 13.84 -3.75
N PRO A 250 10.28 13.22 -3.86
CA PRO A 250 9.10 13.69 -3.13
C PRO A 250 9.35 13.73 -1.62
N ILE A 251 8.73 14.69 -0.94
CA ILE A 251 8.95 14.94 0.50
C ILE A 251 8.57 13.74 1.39
N TYR A 252 7.56 12.96 1.00
CA TYR A 252 7.15 11.76 1.75
C TYR A 252 8.21 10.65 1.73
N VAL A 253 9.05 10.60 0.69
CA VAL A 253 10.16 9.64 0.59
C VAL A 253 11.22 9.94 1.65
N GLY A 254 11.63 11.20 1.80
CA GLY A 254 12.58 11.60 2.83
C GLY A 254 12.04 11.34 4.24
N SER A 255 10.76 11.62 4.46
CA SER A 255 10.11 11.39 5.76
C SER A 255 10.04 9.90 6.11
N LEU A 256 9.77 9.04 5.13
CA LEU A 256 9.82 7.58 5.29
C LEU A 256 11.24 7.13 5.70
N PHE A 257 12.30 7.58 4.98
CA PHE A 257 13.67 7.16 5.32
C PHE A 257 14.14 7.68 6.68
N VAL A 258 13.81 8.93 7.04
CA VAL A 258 14.13 9.45 8.39
C VAL A 258 13.41 8.64 9.46
N ALA A 259 12.17 8.26 9.25
CA ALA A 259 11.41 7.42 10.17
C ALA A 259 12.04 6.02 10.35
N VAL A 260 12.52 5.40 9.25
CA VAL A 260 13.29 4.14 9.30
C VAL A 260 14.54 4.31 10.16
N ILE A 261 15.28 5.41 9.99
CA ILE A 261 16.50 5.69 10.77
C ILE A 261 16.14 5.87 12.26
N VAL A 262 15.14 6.69 12.58
CA VAL A 262 14.69 6.93 13.97
C VAL A 262 14.25 5.62 14.62
N ARG A 263 13.49 4.79 13.92
CA ARG A 263 13.06 3.47 14.43
C ARG A 263 14.26 2.60 14.81
N ASN A 264 15.19 2.44 13.89
CA ASN A 264 16.32 1.53 14.08
C ASN A 264 17.36 2.04 15.07
N ILE A 265 17.54 3.37 15.18
CA ILE A 265 18.34 3.98 16.24
C ILE A 265 17.68 3.72 17.61
N SER A 266 16.38 3.97 17.74
CA SER A 266 15.63 3.72 18.97
C SER A 266 15.78 2.28 19.46
N GLU A 267 15.71 1.31 18.55
CA GLU A 267 15.87 -0.11 18.87
C GLU A 267 17.31 -0.49 19.20
N SER A 268 18.30 0.07 18.50
CA SER A 268 19.72 -0.23 18.71
C SER A 268 20.22 0.26 20.07
N PHE A 269 19.72 1.41 20.51
CA PHE A 269 20.07 1.99 21.82
C PHE A 269 19.09 1.59 22.94
N ASN A 270 18.14 0.69 22.66
CA ASN A 270 17.11 0.23 23.61
C ASN A 270 16.27 1.38 24.22
N PHE A 271 16.12 2.50 23.53
CA PHE A 271 15.25 3.58 23.98
C PHE A 271 13.77 3.18 23.91
N ASN A 272 13.40 2.32 22.98
CA ASN A 272 12.05 1.77 22.81
C ASN A 272 10.95 2.85 22.86
N ILE A 273 11.18 3.99 22.20
CA ILE A 273 10.28 5.15 22.23
C ILE A 273 9.10 5.01 21.26
N VAL A 274 9.13 4.05 20.33
CA VAL A 274 8.09 3.86 19.32
C VAL A 274 7.10 2.80 19.79
N ASP A 275 5.82 3.17 19.87
CA ASP A 275 4.69 2.27 20.06
C ASP A 275 4.01 2.03 18.72
N LEU A 276 4.18 0.84 18.15
CA LEU A 276 3.65 0.51 16.83
C LEU A 276 2.11 0.51 16.78
N LYS A 277 1.45 0.21 17.90
CA LYS A 277 -0.01 0.19 17.93
C LYS A 277 -0.57 1.60 17.72
N ILE A 278 -0.05 2.59 18.44
CA ILE A 278 -0.48 3.99 18.31
C ILE A 278 0.00 4.58 16.97
N THR A 279 1.24 4.30 16.60
CA THR A 279 1.80 4.75 15.31
C THR A 279 0.96 4.24 14.13
N ASN A 280 0.54 2.97 14.14
CA ASN A 280 -0.35 2.41 13.11
C ASN A 280 -1.73 3.07 13.13
N GLN A 281 -2.29 3.39 14.31
CA GLN A 281 -3.55 4.14 14.39
C GLN A 281 -3.44 5.53 13.75
N ILE A 282 -2.34 6.25 13.98
CA ILE A 282 -2.06 7.53 13.31
C ILE A 282 -1.97 7.32 11.80
N GLY A 283 -1.28 6.27 11.34
CA GLY A 283 -1.16 5.90 9.94
C GLY A 283 -2.50 5.58 9.28
N ASP A 284 -3.37 4.81 9.95
CA ASP A 284 -4.70 4.45 9.45
C ASP A 284 -5.60 5.68 9.27
N VAL A 285 -5.58 6.61 10.23
CA VAL A 285 -6.31 7.88 10.14
C VAL A 285 -5.74 8.73 9.00
N ALA A 286 -4.43 8.84 8.92
CA ALA A 286 -3.75 9.61 7.88
C ALA A 286 -4.05 9.06 6.49
N LEU A 287 -3.94 7.74 6.29
CA LEU A 287 -4.30 7.08 5.04
C LEU A 287 -5.78 7.29 4.68
N GLY A 288 -6.68 7.14 5.66
CA GLY A 288 -8.11 7.31 5.46
C GLY A 288 -8.48 8.69 4.94
N ILE A 289 -7.93 9.75 5.53
CA ILE A 289 -8.17 11.14 5.12
C ILE A 289 -7.49 11.41 3.77
N PHE A 290 -6.23 11.03 3.61
CA PHE A 290 -5.47 11.18 2.37
C PHE A 290 -6.21 10.57 1.18
N LEU A 291 -6.64 9.30 1.30
CA LEU A 291 -7.37 8.61 0.23
C LEU A 291 -8.75 9.23 -0.04
N SER A 292 -9.48 9.67 1.00
CA SER A 292 -10.76 10.34 0.80
C SER A 292 -10.58 11.61 -0.03
N LEU A 293 -9.59 12.45 0.30
CA LEU A 293 -9.29 13.67 -0.44
C LEU A 293 -8.84 13.38 -1.88
N ALA A 294 -7.96 12.39 -2.07
CA ALA A 294 -7.48 11.98 -3.39
C ALA A 294 -8.64 11.52 -4.30
N LEU A 295 -9.56 10.73 -3.74
CA LEU A 295 -10.69 10.17 -4.49
C LEU A 295 -11.79 11.20 -4.75
N MET A 296 -11.98 12.17 -3.85
CA MET A 296 -12.88 13.30 -4.10
C MET A 296 -12.43 14.17 -5.29
N SER A 297 -11.15 14.20 -5.56
CA SER A 297 -10.54 15.02 -6.63
C SER A 297 -10.45 14.29 -7.98
N ILE A 298 -10.97 13.07 -8.10
CA ILE A 298 -10.89 12.24 -9.32
C ILE A 298 -11.73 12.83 -10.46
N GLN A 299 -11.11 12.89 -11.64
CA GLN A 299 -11.76 13.26 -12.91
C GLN A 299 -12.25 12.02 -13.67
N LEU A 300 -13.50 11.58 -13.39
CA LEU A 300 -14.05 10.35 -13.93
C LEU A 300 -14.14 10.30 -15.45
N ILE A 301 -14.32 11.46 -16.13
CA ILE A 301 -14.44 11.55 -17.59
C ILE A 301 -13.12 11.15 -18.30
N GLU A 302 -11.99 11.42 -17.67
CA GLU A 302 -10.68 11.07 -18.26
C GLU A 302 -10.38 9.57 -18.23
N ILE A 303 -10.93 8.86 -17.23
CA ILE A 303 -10.76 7.40 -17.11
C ILE A 303 -11.38 6.66 -18.30
N TYR A 304 -12.49 7.13 -18.84
CA TYR A 304 -13.20 6.42 -19.90
C TYR A 304 -12.30 6.10 -21.11
N LYS A 305 -11.44 7.04 -21.50
CA LYS A 305 -10.48 6.86 -22.60
C LYS A 305 -9.36 5.87 -22.28
N LEU A 306 -9.02 5.70 -21.01
CA LEU A 306 -7.95 4.83 -20.53
C LEU A 306 -8.46 3.48 -20.02
N ALA A 307 -9.77 3.29 -19.89
CA ALA A 307 -10.34 2.10 -19.26
C ALA A 307 -9.89 0.79 -19.93
N ILE A 308 -9.97 0.71 -21.25
CA ILE A 308 -9.59 -0.51 -22.01
C ILE A 308 -8.07 -0.78 -21.87
N PRO A 309 -7.15 0.17 -22.18
CA PRO A 309 -5.74 -0.04 -21.95
C PRO A 309 -5.39 -0.45 -20.53
N LEU A 310 -5.98 0.20 -19.52
CA LEU A 310 -5.71 -0.07 -18.11
C LEU A 310 -6.15 -1.49 -17.72
N ILE A 311 -7.35 -1.91 -18.13
CA ILE A 311 -7.85 -3.27 -17.88
C ILE A 311 -6.93 -4.32 -18.53
N ILE A 312 -6.49 -4.10 -19.76
CA ILE A 312 -5.56 -5.02 -20.44
C ILE A 312 -4.25 -5.14 -19.64
N ILE A 313 -3.66 -4.02 -19.23
CA ILE A 313 -2.41 -4.03 -18.47
C ILE A 313 -2.61 -4.79 -17.16
N VAL A 314 -3.67 -4.49 -16.39
CA VAL A 314 -3.95 -5.17 -15.12
C VAL A 314 -4.17 -6.67 -15.32
N LEU A 315 -4.90 -7.11 -16.33
CA LEU A 315 -5.09 -8.54 -16.61
C LEU A 315 -3.77 -9.24 -16.94
N VAL A 316 -2.88 -8.61 -17.70
CA VAL A 316 -1.54 -9.14 -17.96
C VAL A 316 -0.72 -9.19 -16.67
N GLN A 317 -0.78 -8.16 -15.81
CA GLN A 317 -0.13 -8.17 -14.50
C GLN A 317 -0.60 -9.35 -13.65
N VAL A 318 -1.89 -9.66 -13.65
CA VAL A 318 -2.45 -10.83 -12.94
C VAL A 318 -1.84 -12.13 -13.45
N VAL A 319 -1.74 -12.31 -14.76
CA VAL A 319 -1.13 -13.51 -15.36
C VAL A 319 0.35 -13.60 -15.00
N VAL A 320 1.10 -12.51 -15.11
CA VAL A 320 2.52 -12.44 -14.75
C VAL A 320 2.72 -12.79 -13.27
N MET A 321 1.88 -12.26 -12.39
CA MET A 321 1.92 -12.56 -10.95
C MET A 321 1.70 -14.05 -10.68
N ILE A 322 0.70 -14.67 -11.28
CA ILE A 322 0.42 -16.10 -11.11
C ILE A 322 1.60 -16.95 -11.59
N LEU A 323 2.12 -16.66 -12.79
CA LEU A 323 3.26 -17.37 -13.36
C LEU A 323 4.50 -17.24 -12.48
N PHE A 324 4.81 -16.03 -12.02
CA PHE A 324 5.94 -15.78 -11.13
C PHE A 324 5.78 -16.52 -9.80
N ALA A 325 4.60 -16.42 -9.19
CA ALA A 325 4.33 -17.05 -7.90
C ALA A 325 4.43 -18.58 -7.95
N VAL A 326 3.91 -19.21 -9.03
CA VAL A 326 3.90 -20.68 -9.18
C VAL A 326 5.25 -21.21 -9.66
N LEU A 327 5.87 -20.56 -10.63
CA LEU A 327 7.07 -21.08 -11.29
C LEU A 327 8.37 -20.70 -10.58
N ILE A 328 8.42 -19.52 -9.96
CA ILE A 328 9.63 -18.95 -9.36
C ILE A 328 9.54 -18.95 -7.84
N LEU A 329 8.58 -18.23 -7.25
CA LEU A 329 8.47 -18.08 -5.80
C LEU A 329 8.28 -19.41 -5.08
N PHE A 330 7.29 -20.22 -5.49
CA PHE A 330 7.00 -21.52 -4.87
C PHE A 330 8.22 -22.44 -4.88
N ARG A 331 8.95 -22.45 -6.00
CA ARG A 331 10.18 -23.26 -6.13
C ARG A 331 11.32 -22.72 -5.29
N GLY A 332 11.49 -21.41 -5.26
CA GLY A 332 12.55 -20.73 -4.52
C GLY A 332 12.39 -20.85 -3.00
N LEU A 333 11.14 -20.98 -2.51
CA LEU A 333 10.85 -21.13 -1.09
C LEU A 333 10.84 -22.60 -0.59
N GLY A 334 11.13 -23.58 -1.45
CA GLY A 334 11.33 -24.97 -1.02
C GLY A 334 10.23 -25.96 -1.43
N LYS A 335 9.19 -25.56 -2.15
CA LYS A 335 8.10 -26.40 -2.67
C LYS A 335 7.33 -27.19 -1.59
N ASP A 336 7.33 -26.69 -0.37
CA ASP A 336 6.61 -27.27 0.75
C ASP A 336 5.24 -26.61 0.99
N TYR A 337 4.55 -27.03 2.06
CA TYR A 337 3.26 -26.46 2.44
C TYR A 337 3.35 -24.97 2.79
N ASP A 338 4.38 -24.58 3.57
CA ASP A 338 4.59 -23.21 3.98
C ASP A 338 4.85 -22.31 2.76
N ALA A 339 5.64 -22.78 1.79
CA ALA A 339 5.87 -22.10 0.53
C ALA A 339 4.55 -21.88 -0.25
N ALA A 340 3.67 -22.89 -0.30
CA ALA A 340 2.36 -22.76 -0.95
C ALA A 340 1.47 -21.73 -0.25
N VAL A 341 1.44 -21.70 1.08
CA VAL A 341 0.69 -20.69 1.85
C VAL A 341 1.27 -19.29 1.62
N MET A 342 2.60 -19.15 1.62
CA MET A 342 3.29 -17.89 1.30
C MET A 342 2.98 -17.39 -0.12
N VAL A 343 2.78 -18.29 -1.12
CA VAL A 343 2.30 -17.92 -2.46
C VAL A 343 0.93 -17.22 -2.38
N GLY A 344 0.03 -17.70 -1.53
CA GLY A 344 -1.28 -17.05 -1.33
C GLY A 344 -1.16 -15.64 -0.77
N GLY A 345 -0.27 -15.43 0.18
CA GLY A 345 0.07 -14.11 0.70
C GLY A 345 0.70 -13.21 -0.34
N PHE A 346 1.67 -13.74 -1.10
CA PHE A 346 2.37 -13.03 -2.17
C PHE A 346 1.42 -12.52 -3.26
N ILE A 347 0.50 -13.34 -3.74
CA ILE A 347 -0.53 -12.92 -4.69
C ILE A 347 -1.45 -11.86 -4.06
N GLY A 348 -1.77 -12.01 -2.78
CA GLY A 348 -2.65 -11.07 -2.06
C GLY A 348 -2.07 -9.66 -1.98
N HIS A 349 -0.81 -9.50 -1.54
CA HIS A 349 -0.19 -8.17 -1.47
C HIS A 349 0.43 -7.73 -2.80
N GLY A 350 0.85 -8.64 -3.65
CA GLY A 350 1.48 -8.32 -4.93
C GLY A 350 0.50 -7.97 -6.06
N LEU A 351 -0.80 -8.17 -5.84
CA LEU A 351 -1.89 -7.62 -6.67
C LEU A 351 -2.80 -6.66 -5.89
N GLY A 352 -2.55 -6.46 -4.60
CA GLY A 352 -3.49 -5.69 -3.79
C GLY A 352 -2.83 -4.96 -2.63
N ALA A 353 -2.92 -5.55 -1.44
CA ALA A 353 -2.38 -4.97 -0.22
C ALA A 353 -2.22 -6.04 0.86
N THR A 354 -1.48 -5.71 1.94
CA THR A 354 -1.27 -6.62 3.08
C THR A 354 -2.57 -7.21 3.66
N PRO A 355 -3.69 -6.49 3.80
CA PRO A 355 -4.95 -7.08 4.24
C PRO A 355 -5.43 -8.23 3.35
N ASN A 356 -5.27 -8.13 2.03
CA ASN A 356 -5.62 -9.22 1.10
C ASN A 356 -4.72 -10.44 1.30
N ALA A 357 -3.43 -10.20 1.53
CA ALA A 357 -2.49 -11.27 1.84
C ALA A 357 -2.94 -12.03 3.11
N MET A 358 -3.25 -11.31 4.18
CA MET A 358 -3.71 -11.91 5.44
C MET A 358 -5.04 -12.65 5.28
N ALA A 359 -6.00 -12.09 4.55
CA ALA A 359 -7.27 -12.74 4.25
C ALA A 359 -7.07 -14.07 3.47
N ASN A 360 -6.13 -14.08 2.50
CA ASN A 360 -5.77 -15.29 1.79
C ASN A 360 -5.15 -16.34 2.73
N LEU A 361 -4.19 -15.94 3.59
CA LEU A 361 -3.60 -16.82 4.59
C LEU A 361 -4.67 -17.44 5.49
N ASP A 362 -5.57 -16.63 6.03
CA ASP A 362 -6.64 -17.07 6.93
C ASP A 362 -7.55 -18.10 6.27
N VAL A 363 -7.98 -17.87 5.04
CA VAL A 363 -8.86 -18.81 4.31
C VAL A 363 -8.13 -20.12 4.03
N ILE A 364 -6.86 -20.05 3.66
CA ILE A 364 -6.04 -21.22 3.33
C ILE A 364 -5.77 -22.04 4.59
N THR A 365 -5.29 -21.41 5.66
CA THR A 365 -4.88 -22.11 6.89
C THR A 365 -6.06 -22.67 7.65
N LYS A 366 -7.21 -22.02 7.68
CA LYS A 366 -8.46 -22.59 8.22
C LYS A 366 -8.88 -23.87 7.51
N LYS A 367 -8.55 -24.02 6.24
CA LYS A 367 -8.97 -25.16 5.44
C LYS A 367 -7.95 -26.30 5.39
N TYR A 368 -6.67 -25.99 5.36
CA TYR A 368 -5.61 -26.96 5.09
C TYR A 368 -4.64 -27.17 6.25
N GLY A 369 -4.66 -26.32 7.26
CA GLY A 369 -3.82 -26.37 8.46
C GLY A 369 -2.91 -25.14 8.62
N ASN A 370 -2.35 -24.96 9.81
CA ASN A 370 -1.56 -23.79 10.17
C ASN A 370 -0.23 -23.72 9.42
N SER A 371 0.26 -22.48 9.20
CA SER A 371 1.56 -22.15 8.63
C SER A 371 2.18 -20.96 9.40
N PRO A 372 2.77 -21.17 10.58
CA PRO A 372 3.35 -20.09 11.39
C PRO A 372 4.40 -19.29 10.64
N LYS A 373 5.18 -19.96 9.79
CA LYS A 373 6.19 -19.32 8.94
C LYS A 373 5.61 -18.30 7.97
N ALA A 374 4.46 -18.62 7.34
CA ALA A 374 3.79 -17.68 6.45
C ALA A 374 3.24 -16.46 7.22
N TYR A 375 2.66 -16.66 8.41
CA TYR A 375 2.18 -15.58 9.27
C TYR A 375 3.30 -14.72 9.86
N LEU A 376 4.54 -15.21 9.89
CA LEU A 376 5.70 -14.39 10.24
C LEU A 376 6.20 -13.59 9.04
N VAL A 377 6.41 -14.23 7.89
CA VAL A 377 7.12 -13.65 6.75
C VAL A 377 6.25 -12.67 5.97
N VAL A 378 5.02 -13.08 5.63
CA VAL A 378 4.16 -12.30 4.73
C VAL A 378 3.81 -10.92 5.28
N PRO A 379 3.33 -10.77 6.54
CA PRO A 379 2.98 -9.46 7.06
C PRO A 379 4.18 -8.55 7.28
N ILE A 380 5.36 -9.08 7.65
CA ILE A 380 6.56 -8.26 7.81
C ILE A 380 6.98 -7.62 6.49
N VAL A 381 6.99 -8.42 5.43
CA VAL A 381 7.38 -7.90 4.11
C VAL A 381 6.31 -6.99 3.56
N GLY A 382 5.04 -7.41 3.61
CA GLY A 382 3.92 -6.67 3.02
C GLY A 382 3.55 -5.38 3.74
N ALA A 383 3.86 -5.25 5.06
CA ALA A 383 3.47 -4.07 5.82
C ALA A 383 4.42 -2.87 5.65
N PHE A 384 5.71 -3.09 5.36
CA PHE A 384 6.68 -2.00 5.30
C PHE A 384 7.91 -2.26 4.42
N LEU A 385 8.40 -3.50 4.28
CA LEU A 385 9.62 -3.74 3.48
C LEU A 385 9.39 -3.52 1.99
N ILE A 386 8.20 -3.87 1.52
CA ILE A 386 7.80 -3.69 0.12
C ILE A 386 7.75 -2.21 -0.26
N ASP A 387 7.32 -1.35 0.66
CA ASP A 387 7.26 0.10 0.43
C ASP A 387 8.67 0.71 0.32
N LEU A 388 9.64 0.20 1.10
CA LEU A 388 11.02 0.65 1.01
C LEU A 388 11.64 0.37 -0.36
N ILE A 389 11.45 -0.85 -0.89
CA ILE A 389 11.97 -1.19 -2.23
C ILE A 389 11.13 -0.49 -3.32
N GLY A 390 9.83 -0.38 -3.09
CA GLY A 390 8.89 0.29 -3.96
C GLY A 390 9.29 1.73 -4.26
N VAL A 391 9.71 2.48 -3.24
CA VAL A 391 10.23 3.86 -3.41
C VAL A 391 11.36 3.88 -4.44
N ILE A 392 12.38 3.03 -4.28
CA ILE A 392 13.56 3.02 -5.14
C ILE A 392 13.17 2.63 -6.58
N VAL A 393 12.39 1.56 -6.71
CA VAL A 393 11.99 1.01 -8.00
C VAL A 393 11.06 1.97 -8.73
N ILE A 394 9.98 2.42 -8.09
CA ILE A 394 8.96 3.27 -8.74
C ILE A 394 9.56 4.62 -9.11
N MET A 395 10.31 5.27 -8.20
CA MET A 395 10.93 6.55 -8.49
C MET A 395 11.98 6.46 -9.59
N GLY A 396 12.75 5.36 -9.65
CA GLY A 396 13.67 5.09 -10.75
C GLY A 396 12.96 5.04 -12.10
N PHE A 397 11.82 4.35 -12.19
CA PHE A 397 11.00 4.30 -13.40
C PHE A 397 10.35 5.65 -13.75
N ILE A 398 9.84 6.39 -12.74
CA ILE A 398 9.28 7.73 -12.96
C ILE A 398 10.35 8.62 -13.60
N GLN A 399 11.55 8.68 -13.02
CA GLN A 399 12.64 9.52 -13.53
C GLN A 399 13.16 9.10 -14.91
N TRP A 400 13.11 7.79 -15.23
CA TRP A 400 13.56 7.31 -16.54
C TRP A 400 12.58 7.67 -17.67
N PHE A 401 11.28 7.82 -17.37
CA PHE A 401 10.23 8.04 -18.36
C PHE A 401 9.54 9.40 -18.26
N SER A 402 9.99 10.27 -17.33
CA SER A 402 9.54 11.69 -17.21
C SER A 402 10.15 12.63 -18.23
#